data_e690b933ca5ea94454cf992d0c8e8827
#
_entry.id   e690b933ca5ea94454cf992d0c8e8827
#
_cell.length_a   1.000
_cell.length_b   1.000
_cell.length_c   1.000
_cell.angle_alpha   90.00
_cell.angle_beta   90.00
_cell.angle_gamma   90.00
#
_symmetry.space_group_name_H-M   'P 1'
#
loop_
_entity.id
_entity.type
_entity.pdbx_description
1 polymer ?
#
loop_
_entity_poly.entity_id
_entity_poly.type
_entity_poly.pdbx_seq_one_letter_code
_entity_poly.pdbx_strand_id
1 'polypeptide(L)'
;KLRAAAEVLAASGCTVIAVPDSAGIFCEQLTAAAGVPVLSTAGAALPQLVGKLRQRASVLCTPGVRAANVYGLAARRYGLHCSYPDAPVQALLGCVQPEKACSEQVLRSIIELELARGNDCVVLDSAQLCAAFAHFGLAARYPQAADGMELLAQAALQQSAAASDARRA
;
A
#
# COMPACT_ATOMS: atom_id res chain seq x y z
N LYS A 1 3.95 -2.67 21.74
CA LYS A 1 2.95 -3.67 21.30
C LYS A 1 3.31 -4.26 19.94
N LEU A 2 3.53 -3.46 18.89
CA LEU A 2 3.89 -3.94 17.53
C LEU A 2 5.16 -4.80 17.53
N ARG A 3 6.21 -4.37 18.24
CA ARG A 3 7.45 -5.13 18.38
C ARG A 3 7.22 -6.51 18.96
N ALA A 4 6.52 -6.61 20.08
CA ALA A 4 6.21 -7.90 20.70
C ALA A 4 5.38 -8.81 19.79
N ALA A 5 4.43 -8.26 19.03
CA ALA A 5 3.67 -9.02 18.05
C ALA A 5 4.56 -9.57 16.93
N ALA A 6 5.48 -8.75 16.41
CA ALA A 6 6.43 -9.17 15.36
C ALA A 6 7.36 -10.29 15.86
N GLU A 7 7.89 -10.17 17.09
CA GLU A 7 8.71 -11.21 17.73
C GLU A 7 7.94 -12.53 17.91
N VAL A 8 6.67 -12.47 18.33
CA VAL A 8 5.81 -13.66 18.46
C VAL A 8 5.55 -14.33 17.12
N LEU A 9 5.23 -13.56 16.08
CA LEU A 9 5.03 -14.10 14.73
C LEU A 9 6.29 -14.78 14.19
N ALA A 10 7.46 -14.15 14.36
CA ALA A 10 8.72 -14.73 13.94
C ALA A 10 9.03 -16.03 14.72
N ALA A 11 8.83 -16.04 16.04
CA ALA A 11 8.98 -17.24 16.86
C ALA A 11 8.01 -18.38 16.49
N SER A 12 6.85 -18.03 15.90
CA SER A 12 5.88 -18.99 15.37
C SER A 12 6.26 -19.56 13.99
N GLY A 13 7.43 -19.19 13.46
CA GLY A 13 7.95 -19.71 12.18
C GLY A 13 7.57 -18.91 10.96
N CYS A 14 6.99 -17.71 11.10
CA CYS A 14 6.77 -16.81 9.97
C CYS A 14 8.10 -16.43 9.32
N THR A 15 8.15 -16.46 7.99
CA THR A 15 9.34 -16.09 7.19
C THR A 15 9.29 -14.65 6.72
N VAL A 16 8.14 -14.02 6.76
CA VAL A 16 7.88 -12.62 6.40
C VAL A 16 6.66 -12.12 7.18
N ILE A 17 6.66 -10.85 7.51
CA ILE A 17 5.54 -10.18 8.17
C ILE A 17 5.07 -9.03 7.28
N ALA A 18 3.79 -8.97 6.98
CA ALA A 18 3.17 -7.87 6.23
C ALA A 18 2.46 -6.92 7.19
N VAL A 19 2.76 -5.64 7.09
CA VAL A 19 2.19 -4.58 7.95
C VAL A 19 1.53 -3.54 7.07
N PRO A 20 0.21 -3.55 6.97
CA PRO A 20 -0.54 -2.50 6.28
C PRO A 20 -0.60 -1.21 7.10
N ASP A 21 -1.06 -0.12 6.45
CA ASP A 21 -1.38 1.16 7.10
C ASP A 21 -0.15 1.90 7.69
N SER A 22 -0.42 2.85 8.57
CA SER A 22 0.57 3.76 9.16
C SER A 22 1.70 3.08 9.94
N ALA A 23 1.49 1.85 10.40
CA ALA A 23 2.52 1.06 11.04
C ALA A 23 3.72 0.75 10.12
N GLY A 24 3.57 0.92 8.81
CA GLY A 24 4.63 0.77 7.82
C GLY A 24 5.88 1.63 8.06
N ILE A 25 5.77 2.76 8.78
CA ILE A 25 6.93 3.57 9.17
C ILE A 25 7.92 2.84 10.10
N PHE A 26 7.46 1.80 10.78
CA PHE A 26 8.27 1.02 11.73
C PHE A 26 8.88 -0.25 11.15
N CYS A 27 8.72 -0.52 9.85
CA CYS A 27 9.15 -1.79 9.24
C CYS A 27 10.62 -2.12 9.46
N GLU A 28 11.53 -1.15 9.36
CA GLU A 28 12.96 -1.37 9.62
C GLU A 28 13.22 -1.80 11.07
N GLN A 29 12.59 -1.12 12.02
CA GLN A 29 12.72 -1.43 13.46
C GLN A 29 12.09 -2.77 13.80
N LEU A 30 10.95 -3.09 13.17
CA LEU A 30 10.28 -4.37 13.36
C LEU A 30 11.07 -5.52 12.74
N THR A 31 11.68 -5.33 11.57
CA THR A 31 12.59 -6.29 10.93
C THR A 31 13.78 -6.59 11.83
N ALA A 32 14.41 -5.54 12.37
CA ALA A 32 15.55 -5.70 13.29
C ALA A 32 15.17 -6.47 14.58
N ALA A 33 13.95 -6.27 15.08
CA ALA A 33 13.48 -6.93 16.28
C ALA A 33 13.04 -8.39 16.04
N ALA A 34 12.36 -8.65 14.93
CA ALA A 34 11.81 -9.96 14.60
C ALA A 34 12.84 -10.91 13.95
N GLY A 35 13.91 -10.36 13.34
CA GLY A 35 14.89 -11.15 12.58
C GLY A 35 14.34 -11.72 11.26
N VAL A 36 13.14 -11.32 10.84
CA VAL A 36 12.54 -11.66 9.56
C VAL A 36 12.08 -10.39 8.86
N PRO A 37 12.03 -10.36 7.50
CA PRO A 37 11.57 -9.19 6.76
C PRO A 37 10.17 -8.75 7.17
N VAL A 38 10.01 -7.45 7.43
CA VAL A 38 8.71 -6.81 7.66
C VAL A 38 8.43 -5.85 6.51
N LEU A 39 7.36 -6.10 5.78
CA LEU A 39 6.98 -5.36 4.57
C LEU A 39 5.81 -4.42 4.85
N SER A 40 5.87 -3.22 4.32
CA SER A 40 4.74 -2.28 4.28
C SER A 40 4.13 -2.20 2.89
N THR A 41 2.90 -1.70 2.80
CA THR A 41 2.25 -1.40 1.52
C THR A 41 3.10 -0.46 0.67
N ALA A 42 3.66 0.60 1.26
CA ALA A 42 4.57 1.51 0.56
C ALA A 42 5.83 0.78 0.07
N GLY A 43 6.45 -0.06 0.90
CA GLY A 43 7.63 -0.85 0.53
C GLY A 43 7.36 -1.85 -0.59
N ALA A 44 6.15 -2.37 -0.69
CA ALA A 44 5.73 -3.27 -1.77
C ALA A 44 5.36 -2.52 -3.06
N ALA A 45 4.64 -1.39 -2.95
CA ALA A 45 4.13 -0.65 -4.10
C ALA A 45 5.22 0.14 -4.84
N LEU A 46 6.07 0.88 -4.12
CA LEU A 46 7.02 1.82 -4.73
C LEU A 46 8.00 1.17 -5.71
N PRO A 47 8.63 0.02 -5.43
CA PRO A 47 9.51 -0.65 -6.40
C PRO A 47 8.79 -1.01 -7.70
N GLN A 48 7.51 -1.42 -7.62
CA GLN A 48 6.72 -1.78 -8.79
C GLN A 48 6.34 -0.56 -9.63
N LEU A 49 6.09 0.60 -8.99
CA LEU A 49 5.84 1.85 -9.71
C LEU A 49 7.07 2.29 -10.51
N VAL A 50 8.25 2.20 -9.93
CA VAL A 50 9.52 2.46 -10.62
C VAL A 50 9.70 1.52 -11.79
N GLY A 51 9.47 0.23 -11.60
CA GLY A 51 9.55 -0.78 -12.67
C GLY A 51 8.60 -0.50 -13.85
N LYS A 52 7.50 0.22 -13.60
CA LYS A 52 6.55 0.69 -14.62
C LYS A 52 6.84 2.10 -15.13
N LEU A 53 8.03 2.66 -14.85
CA LEU A 53 8.46 4.02 -15.23
C LEU A 53 7.51 5.13 -14.75
N ARG A 54 6.85 4.92 -13.61
CA ARG A 54 6.01 5.93 -12.98
C ARG A 54 6.89 6.90 -12.17
N GLN A 55 6.56 8.19 -12.21
CA GLN A 55 7.31 9.23 -11.51
C GLN A 55 6.47 9.96 -10.46
N ARG A 56 5.15 10.04 -10.67
CA ARG A 56 4.21 10.77 -9.82
C ARG A 56 3.05 9.87 -9.44
N ALA A 57 2.87 9.65 -8.14
CA ALA A 57 1.78 8.85 -7.61
C ALA A 57 0.92 9.66 -6.63
N SER A 58 -0.40 9.57 -6.77
CA SER A 58 -1.33 9.98 -5.71
C SER A 58 -1.67 8.78 -4.85
N VAL A 59 -1.61 8.94 -3.52
CA VAL A 59 -1.86 7.87 -2.56
C VAL A 59 -3.20 8.09 -1.86
N LEU A 60 -4.17 7.25 -2.18
CA LEU A 60 -5.49 7.22 -1.53
C LEU A 60 -5.39 6.32 -0.29
N CYS A 61 -5.32 6.92 0.89
CA CYS A 61 -5.00 6.21 2.13
C CYS A 61 -5.82 6.71 3.32
N THR A 62 -5.63 6.07 4.46
CA THR A 62 -6.19 6.53 5.72
C THR A 62 -5.52 7.84 6.19
N PRO A 63 -6.21 8.63 7.01
CA PRO A 63 -5.59 9.83 7.62
C PRO A 63 -4.30 9.51 8.39
N GLY A 64 -4.20 8.32 8.98
CA GLY A 64 -3.00 7.87 9.70
C GLY A 64 -1.77 7.72 8.79
N VAL A 65 -1.93 7.07 7.63
CA VAL A 65 -0.87 6.93 6.62
C VAL A 65 -0.40 8.28 6.10
N ARG A 66 -1.36 9.18 5.81
CA ARG A 66 -1.06 10.56 5.38
C ARG A 66 -0.30 11.33 6.46
N ALA A 67 -0.79 11.32 7.71
CA ALA A 67 -0.17 12.04 8.82
C ALA A 67 1.26 11.54 9.11
N ALA A 68 1.48 10.23 9.02
CA ALA A 68 2.79 9.61 9.17
C ALA A 68 3.70 9.79 7.93
N ASN A 69 3.16 10.30 6.81
CA ASN A 69 3.86 10.49 5.54
C ASN A 69 4.63 9.25 5.05
N VAL A 70 4.04 8.08 5.22
CA VAL A 70 4.68 6.77 4.95
C VAL A 70 5.26 6.70 3.54
N TYR A 71 4.45 7.07 2.54
CA TYR A 71 4.87 7.04 1.14
C TYR A 71 5.88 8.13 0.80
N GLY A 72 5.70 9.36 1.31
CA GLY A 72 6.63 10.45 1.02
C GLY A 72 8.03 10.19 1.56
N LEU A 73 8.15 9.53 2.72
CA LEU A 73 9.43 9.13 3.29
C LEU A 73 10.09 8.00 2.47
N ALA A 74 9.32 6.97 2.12
CA ALA A 74 9.82 5.83 1.37
C ALA A 74 10.15 6.18 -0.10
N ALA A 75 9.34 7.02 -0.75
CA ALA A 75 9.47 7.39 -2.16
C ALA A 75 10.79 8.11 -2.49
N ARG A 76 11.36 8.84 -1.54
CA ARG A 76 12.65 9.53 -1.71
C ARG A 76 13.77 8.58 -2.13
N ARG A 77 13.75 7.34 -1.66
CA ARG A 77 14.75 6.30 -2.01
C ARG A 77 14.67 5.87 -3.47
N TYR A 78 13.52 6.09 -4.11
CA TYR A 78 13.22 5.65 -5.47
C TYR A 78 13.15 6.80 -6.47
N GLY A 79 13.38 8.04 -6.05
CA GLY A 79 13.21 9.22 -6.91
C GLY A 79 11.77 9.46 -7.35
N LEU A 80 10.79 8.92 -6.61
CA LEU A 80 9.37 9.09 -6.86
C LEU A 80 8.80 10.30 -6.12
N HIS A 81 7.84 10.96 -6.73
CA HIS A 81 7.02 11.97 -6.09
C HIS A 81 5.67 11.36 -5.68
N CYS A 82 5.46 11.19 -4.38
CA CYS A 82 4.16 10.78 -3.84
C CYS A 82 3.42 11.97 -3.24
N SER A 83 2.18 12.16 -3.66
CA SER A 83 1.25 13.15 -3.13
C SER A 83 0.05 12.47 -2.46
N TYR A 84 -0.67 13.23 -1.67
CA TYR A 84 -1.92 12.80 -1.04
C TYR A 84 -3.03 13.73 -1.48
N PRO A 85 -4.27 13.24 -1.63
CA PRO A 85 -5.42 14.08 -1.93
C PRO A 85 -5.59 15.22 -0.93
N ASP A 86 -6.20 16.31 -1.35
CA ASP A 86 -6.57 17.41 -0.46
C ASP A 86 -7.59 17.00 0.61
N ALA A 87 -7.85 17.87 1.58
CA ALA A 87 -8.71 17.55 2.72
C ALA A 87 -10.16 17.20 2.33
N PRO A 88 -10.81 17.89 1.36
CA PRO A 88 -12.14 17.50 0.90
C PRO A 88 -12.19 16.10 0.30
N VAL A 89 -11.23 15.77 -0.57
CA VAL A 89 -11.14 14.44 -1.20
C VAL A 89 -10.81 13.38 -0.15
N GLN A 90 -9.93 13.68 0.79
CA GLN A 90 -9.61 12.78 1.90
C GLN A 90 -10.86 12.45 2.76
N ALA A 91 -11.74 13.41 2.98
CA ALA A 91 -13.00 13.18 3.70
C ALA A 91 -13.94 12.24 2.91
N LEU A 92 -14.03 12.40 1.58
CA LEU A 92 -14.81 11.52 0.72
C LEU A 92 -14.30 10.08 0.71
N LEU A 93 -12.98 9.87 0.77
CA LEU A 93 -12.39 8.53 0.88
C LEU A 93 -12.89 7.77 2.11
N GLY A 94 -13.10 8.45 3.22
CA GLY A 94 -13.68 7.85 4.44
C GLY A 94 -15.12 7.36 4.30
N CYS A 95 -15.85 7.84 3.28
CA CYS A 95 -17.22 7.44 3.00
C CYS A 95 -17.35 6.25 2.03
N VAL A 96 -16.25 5.87 1.35
CA VAL A 96 -16.24 4.75 0.40
C VAL A 96 -16.40 3.44 1.16
N GLN A 97 -17.41 2.65 0.80
CA GLN A 97 -17.70 1.33 1.38
C GLN A 97 -18.12 0.38 0.25
N PRO A 98 -17.56 -0.86 0.19
CA PRO A 98 -17.85 -1.80 -0.91
C PRO A 98 -19.33 -2.08 -1.13
N GLU A 99 -20.10 -2.11 -0.04
CA GLU A 99 -21.54 -2.42 -0.06
C GLU A 99 -22.44 -1.25 -0.47
N LYS A 100 -21.92 -0.04 -0.57
CA LYS A 100 -22.70 1.15 -0.95
C LYS A 100 -22.57 1.47 -2.43
N ALA A 101 -23.66 1.42 -3.18
CA ALA A 101 -23.67 1.69 -4.62
C ALA A 101 -23.08 3.07 -5.01
N CYS A 102 -23.29 4.11 -4.19
CA CYS A 102 -22.70 5.42 -4.46
C CYS A 102 -21.16 5.44 -4.35
N SER A 103 -20.56 4.49 -3.65
CA SER A 103 -19.12 4.43 -3.44
C SER A 103 -18.36 4.14 -4.74
N GLU A 104 -18.93 3.41 -5.69
CA GLU A 104 -18.31 3.21 -7.00
C GLU A 104 -18.07 4.54 -7.70
N GLN A 105 -19.12 5.36 -7.81
CA GLN A 105 -19.00 6.66 -8.48
C GLN A 105 -18.03 7.59 -7.76
N VAL A 106 -18.05 7.62 -6.42
CA VAL A 106 -17.14 8.43 -5.62
C VAL A 106 -15.69 7.99 -5.86
N LEU A 107 -15.40 6.69 -5.76
CA LEU A 107 -14.05 6.18 -5.94
C LEU A 107 -13.52 6.44 -7.36
N ARG A 108 -14.35 6.22 -8.37
CA ARG A 108 -14.02 6.53 -9.77
C ARG A 108 -13.69 8.00 -9.95
N SER A 109 -14.57 8.90 -9.47
CA SER A 109 -14.35 10.35 -9.60
C SER A 109 -13.06 10.80 -8.91
N ILE A 110 -12.70 10.20 -7.78
CA ILE A 110 -11.44 10.51 -7.09
C ILE A 110 -10.24 10.02 -7.90
N ILE A 111 -10.28 8.79 -8.42
CA ILE A 111 -9.19 8.26 -9.28
C ILE A 111 -9.00 9.16 -10.51
N GLU A 112 -10.10 9.50 -11.21
CA GLU A 112 -10.06 10.35 -12.40
C GLU A 112 -9.53 11.75 -12.08
N LEU A 113 -9.93 12.33 -10.95
CA LEU A 113 -9.45 13.64 -10.49
C LEU A 113 -7.93 13.62 -10.23
N GLU A 114 -7.44 12.59 -9.53
CA GLU A 114 -6.02 12.50 -9.22
C GLU A 114 -5.16 12.26 -10.46
N LEU A 115 -5.63 11.48 -11.42
CA LEU A 115 -4.98 11.34 -12.73
C LEU A 115 -4.99 12.64 -13.52
N ALA A 116 -6.11 13.38 -13.52
CA ALA A 116 -6.23 14.68 -14.18
C ALA A 116 -5.33 15.77 -13.56
N ARG A 117 -4.93 15.62 -12.31
CA ARG A 117 -3.93 16.46 -11.63
C ARG A 117 -2.49 16.20 -12.07
N GLY A 118 -2.29 15.29 -13.03
CA GLY A 118 -0.98 14.96 -13.60
C GLY A 118 -0.22 13.90 -12.82
N ASN A 119 -0.90 13.09 -12.01
CA ASN A 119 -0.31 11.88 -11.46
C ASN A 119 -0.29 10.78 -12.53
N ASP A 120 0.80 10.02 -12.61
CA ASP A 120 0.96 8.90 -13.55
C ASP A 120 0.20 7.66 -13.08
N CYS A 121 -0.05 7.60 -11.78
CA CYS A 121 -0.77 6.51 -11.15
C CYS A 121 -1.43 6.92 -9.83
N VAL A 122 -2.33 6.06 -9.39
CA VAL A 122 -3.02 6.18 -8.09
C VAL A 122 -2.77 4.89 -7.31
N VAL A 123 -2.35 4.99 -6.06
CA VAL A 123 -2.18 3.85 -5.15
C VAL A 123 -3.30 3.87 -4.13
N LEU A 124 -4.03 2.77 -4.02
CA LEU A 124 -5.01 2.58 -2.96
C LEU A 124 -4.31 1.91 -1.76
N ASP A 125 -4.23 2.60 -0.64
CA ASP A 125 -3.58 2.10 0.59
C ASP A 125 -4.54 2.15 1.78
N SER A 126 -5.64 1.40 1.66
CA SER A 126 -6.46 0.97 2.78
C SER A 126 -7.25 -0.27 2.36
N ALA A 127 -7.44 -1.20 3.29
CA ALA A 127 -8.20 -2.42 3.04
C ALA A 127 -9.62 -2.13 2.52
N GLN A 128 -10.25 -1.07 3.03
CA GLN A 128 -11.59 -0.64 2.61
C GLN A 128 -11.62 -0.15 1.16
N LEU A 129 -10.66 0.69 0.75
CA LEU A 129 -10.58 1.19 -0.63
C LEU A 129 -10.22 0.09 -1.61
N CYS A 130 -9.29 -0.79 -1.25
CA CYS A 130 -8.91 -1.96 -2.05
C CYS A 130 -10.09 -2.91 -2.22
N ALA A 131 -10.83 -3.20 -1.14
CA ALA A 131 -12.04 -4.02 -1.21
C ALA A 131 -13.11 -3.39 -2.11
N ALA A 132 -13.34 -2.09 -2.03
CA ALA A 132 -14.28 -1.38 -2.92
C ALA A 132 -13.81 -1.41 -4.38
N PHE A 133 -12.53 -1.18 -4.63
CA PHE A 133 -11.93 -1.22 -5.96
C PHE A 133 -12.10 -2.59 -6.63
N ALA A 134 -11.83 -3.65 -5.88
CA ALA A 134 -12.02 -5.03 -6.33
C ALA A 134 -13.51 -5.37 -6.53
N HIS A 135 -14.37 -4.99 -5.56
CA HIS A 135 -15.81 -5.26 -5.59
C HIS A 135 -16.48 -4.66 -6.84
N PHE A 136 -16.10 -3.44 -7.21
CA PHE A 136 -16.66 -2.75 -8.38
C PHE A 136 -15.92 -3.08 -9.69
N GLY A 137 -14.95 -3.99 -9.68
CA GLY A 137 -14.22 -4.42 -10.88
C GLY A 137 -13.44 -3.31 -11.58
N LEU A 138 -12.95 -2.32 -10.84
CA LEU A 138 -12.36 -1.09 -11.40
C LEU A 138 -10.95 -1.28 -11.99
N ALA A 139 -10.27 -2.39 -11.71
CA ALA A 139 -8.91 -2.65 -12.18
C ALA A 139 -8.79 -2.64 -13.72
N ALA A 140 -9.75 -3.22 -14.43
CA ALA A 140 -9.77 -3.24 -15.89
C ALA A 140 -9.95 -1.84 -16.51
N ARG A 141 -10.68 -0.97 -15.81
CA ARG A 141 -10.97 0.39 -16.28
C ARG A 141 -9.84 1.37 -15.95
N TYR A 142 -9.16 1.16 -14.83
CA TYR A 142 -8.10 2.05 -14.34
C TYR A 142 -6.78 1.30 -14.17
N PRO A 143 -6.10 0.93 -15.27
CA PRO A 143 -4.81 0.22 -15.21
C PRO A 143 -3.69 1.07 -14.57
N GLN A 144 -3.94 2.37 -14.37
CA GLN A 144 -3.05 3.28 -13.62
C GLN A 144 -3.30 3.24 -12.10
N ALA A 145 -4.41 2.65 -11.66
CA ALA A 145 -4.68 2.46 -10.23
C ALA A 145 -4.09 1.13 -9.75
N ALA A 146 -3.41 1.16 -8.61
CA ALA A 146 -2.77 0.00 -8.02
C ALA A 146 -3.42 -0.34 -6.67
N ASP A 147 -3.84 -1.58 -6.50
CA ASP A 147 -4.29 -2.11 -5.23
C ASP A 147 -3.10 -2.39 -4.33
N GLY A 148 -2.94 -1.58 -3.29
CA GLY A 148 -1.80 -1.68 -2.36
C GLY A 148 -1.81 -2.97 -1.54
N MET A 149 -3.00 -3.51 -1.21
CA MET A 149 -3.08 -4.77 -0.45
C MET A 149 -2.68 -5.96 -1.32
N GLU A 150 -3.08 -5.96 -2.60
CA GLU A 150 -2.63 -6.98 -3.55
C GLU A 150 -1.12 -6.93 -3.74
N LEU A 151 -0.55 -5.74 -3.93
CA LEU A 151 0.90 -5.55 -4.06
C LEU A 151 1.66 -6.02 -2.81
N LEU A 152 1.13 -5.74 -1.62
CA LEU A 152 1.72 -6.20 -0.36
C LEU A 152 1.68 -7.73 -0.26
N ALA A 153 0.55 -8.36 -0.62
CA ALA A 153 0.41 -9.81 -0.61
C ALA A 153 1.38 -10.48 -1.61
N GLN A 154 1.48 -9.94 -2.83
CA GLN A 154 2.42 -10.44 -3.84
C GLN A 154 3.89 -10.33 -3.37
N ALA A 155 4.28 -9.20 -2.80
CA ALA A 155 5.62 -9.00 -2.25
C ALA A 155 5.92 -9.97 -1.10
N ALA A 156 4.95 -10.21 -0.22
CA ALA A 156 5.10 -11.16 0.89
C ALA A 156 5.27 -12.60 0.39
N LEU A 157 4.52 -13.02 -0.63
CA LEU A 157 4.66 -14.34 -1.23
C LEU A 157 6.02 -14.52 -1.91
N GLN A 158 6.49 -13.53 -2.66
CA GLN A 158 7.81 -13.56 -3.30
C GLN A 158 8.93 -13.67 -2.26
N GLN A 159 8.85 -12.89 -1.19
CA GLN A 159 9.84 -12.91 -0.12
C GLN A 159 9.85 -14.25 0.65
N SER A 160 8.67 -14.82 0.88
CA SER A 160 8.53 -16.12 1.54
C SER A 160 9.09 -17.25 0.69
N ALA A 161 8.87 -17.24 -0.62
CA ALA A 161 9.44 -18.21 -1.56
C ALA A 161 10.98 -18.14 -1.55
N ALA A 162 11.56 -16.95 -1.68
CA ALA A 162 13.00 -16.74 -1.64
C ALA A 162 13.63 -17.23 -0.32
N ALA A 163 12.97 -16.99 0.83
CA ALA A 163 13.45 -17.48 2.13
C ALA A 163 13.37 -19.01 2.22
N SER A 164 12.41 -19.65 1.58
CA SER A 164 12.27 -21.11 1.54
C SER A 164 13.37 -21.76 0.69
N ASP A 165 13.71 -21.16 -0.44
CA ASP A 165 14.77 -21.66 -1.32
C ASP A 165 16.15 -21.52 -0.66
N ALA A 166 16.40 -20.40 0.02
CA ALA A 166 17.65 -20.19 0.77
C ALA A 166 17.86 -21.18 1.92
N ARG A 167 16.80 -21.79 2.46
CA ARG A 167 16.91 -22.85 3.51
C ARG A 167 17.17 -24.24 2.94
N ARG A 168 16.96 -24.44 1.65
CA ARG A 168 17.14 -25.73 0.97
C ARG A 168 18.50 -25.87 0.32
N ALA A 169 19.19 -24.75 0.08
CA ALA A 169 20.52 -24.68 -0.45
C ALA A 169 21.60 -24.76 0.65
#